data_ab46b53a671eb8019a4f881d6f316d34
#
_entry.id   ab46b53a671eb8019a4f881d6f316d34
#
_cell.length_a   1.000
_cell.length_b   1.000
_cell.length_c   1.000
_cell.angle_alpha   90.00
_cell.angle_beta   90.00
_cell.angle_gamma   90.00
#
_symmetry.space_group_name_H-M   'P 1'
#
loop_
_entity.id
_entity.type
_entity.pdbx_description
1 polymer ?
#
loop_
_entity_poly.entity_id
_entity_poly.type
_entity_poly.pdbx_seq_one_letter_code
_entity_poly.pdbx_strand_id
1 'polypeptide(L)'
;MEDAELRRTLQSLACGKARVPTKHPKGREIGDTDTFAVNDQFADAKFRVKINAIQQKETEAEHSETHEKVVQDRQYQIDACVVRIMKTRKSLSHQVLVAEVFSQIAFPAKPADLKKRIESLIEREYLERDRADAQTYNYLA
;
A
#
# COMPACT_ATOMS: atom_id res chain seq x y z
N MET A 1 -2.18 -23.12 -2.40
CA MET A 1 -3.29 -22.16 -2.25
C MET A 1 -3.55 -21.97 -0.76
N GLU A 2 -3.60 -20.73 -0.31
CA GLU A 2 -3.90 -20.45 1.10
C GLU A 2 -5.36 -20.77 1.42
N ASP A 3 -5.62 -21.24 2.65
CA ASP A 3 -6.98 -21.63 3.08
C ASP A 3 -8.01 -20.51 2.92
N ALA A 4 -7.61 -19.27 3.14
CA ALA A 4 -8.47 -18.11 2.96
C ALA A 4 -8.88 -17.90 1.48
N GLU A 5 -7.98 -18.09 0.54
CA GLU A 5 -8.26 -18.02 -0.89
C GLU A 5 -9.16 -19.16 -1.34
N LEU A 6 -8.91 -20.37 -0.85
CA LEU A 6 -9.74 -21.53 -1.15
C LEU A 6 -11.18 -21.31 -0.67
N ARG A 7 -11.37 -20.84 0.56
CA ARG A 7 -12.69 -20.53 1.12
C ARG A 7 -13.41 -19.46 0.31
N ARG A 8 -12.72 -18.40 -0.08
CA ARG A 8 -13.27 -17.32 -0.92
C ARG A 8 -13.68 -17.82 -2.28
N THR A 9 -12.86 -18.65 -2.92
CA THR A 9 -13.17 -19.27 -4.22
C THR A 9 -14.40 -20.15 -4.15
N LEU A 10 -14.47 -21.03 -3.15
CA LEU A 10 -15.63 -21.89 -2.93
C LEU A 10 -16.90 -21.10 -2.62
N GLN A 11 -16.79 -20.02 -1.86
CA GLN A 11 -17.91 -19.13 -1.58
C GLN A 11 -18.39 -18.42 -2.86
N SER A 12 -17.51 -18.00 -3.73
CA SER A 12 -17.86 -17.38 -5.02
C SER A 12 -18.61 -18.36 -5.93
N LEU A 13 -18.22 -19.62 -5.93
CA LEU A 13 -18.83 -20.68 -6.74
C LEU A 13 -20.16 -21.16 -6.18
N ALA A 14 -20.26 -21.33 -4.85
CA ALA A 14 -21.42 -21.97 -4.20
C ALA A 14 -22.50 -20.97 -3.77
N CYS A 15 -22.12 -19.74 -3.41
CA CYS A 15 -23.03 -18.75 -2.81
C CYS A 15 -23.32 -17.55 -3.73
N GLY A 16 -22.70 -17.49 -4.94
CA GLY A 16 -22.95 -16.47 -5.94
C GLY A 16 -24.22 -16.71 -6.75
N LYS A 17 -24.44 -15.86 -7.76
CA LYS A 17 -25.58 -16.01 -8.69
C LYS A 17 -25.50 -17.31 -9.50
N ALA A 18 -24.30 -17.70 -9.93
CA ALA A 18 -24.05 -18.94 -10.61
C ALA A 18 -23.57 -19.99 -9.59
N ARG A 19 -24.46 -20.86 -9.18
CA ARG A 19 -24.17 -21.90 -8.18
C ARG A 19 -23.73 -23.19 -8.86
N VAL A 20 -22.46 -23.28 -9.20
CA VAL A 20 -21.89 -24.49 -9.82
C VAL A 20 -21.81 -25.66 -8.86
N PRO A 21 -21.21 -25.54 -7.64
CA PRO A 21 -21.32 -26.55 -6.60
C PRO A 21 -22.46 -26.25 -5.61
N THR A 22 -22.92 -27.29 -4.94
CA THR A 22 -23.87 -27.19 -3.82
C THR A 22 -23.12 -27.39 -2.51
N LYS A 23 -23.29 -26.48 -1.57
CA LYS A 23 -22.65 -26.52 -0.25
C LYS A 23 -23.61 -27.17 0.79
N HIS A 24 -23.08 -28.03 1.62
CA HIS A 24 -23.78 -28.62 2.78
C HIS A 24 -22.94 -28.44 4.06
N PRO A 25 -23.51 -27.92 5.14
CA PRO A 25 -24.87 -27.34 5.26
C PRO A 25 -25.02 -26.03 4.45
N LYS A 26 -26.25 -25.69 4.15
CA LYS A 26 -26.56 -24.43 3.44
C LYS A 26 -26.15 -23.23 4.29
N GLY A 27 -25.49 -22.26 3.71
CA GLY A 27 -25.05 -21.05 4.39
C GLY A 27 -24.09 -20.24 3.51
N ARG A 28 -23.82 -19.02 3.93
CA ARG A 28 -22.99 -18.10 3.17
C ARG A 28 -21.50 -18.20 3.53
N GLU A 29 -21.22 -18.61 4.76
CA GLU A 29 -19.88 -18.80 5.27
C GLU A 29 -19.40 -20.24 5.04
N ILE A 30 -18.11 -20.41 4.86
CA ILE A 30 -17.47 -21.70 4.63
C ILE A 30 -16.69 -22.09 5.87
N GLY A 31 -17.13 -23.18 6.52
CA GLY A 31 -16.43 -23.80 7.64
C GLY A 31 -15.57 -24.98 7.22
N ASP A 32 -14.73 -25.45 8.13
CA ASP A 32 -13.78 -26.54 7.86
C ASP A 32 -14.46 -27.89 7.62
N THR A 33 -15.69 -28.05 8.11
CA THR A 33 -16.48 -29.28 7.99
C THR A 33 -17.49 -29.25 6.85
N ASP A 34 -17.54 -28.17 6.09
CA ASP A 34 -18.49 -28.02 5.00
C ASP A 34 -18.13 -28.92 3.83
N THR A 35 -19.14 -29.52 3.21
CA THR A 35 -18.98 -30.35 2.02
C THR A 35 -19.57 -29.68 0.79
N PHE A 36 -18.97 -29.95 -0.36
CA PHE A 36 -19.39 -29.43 -1.65
C PHE A 36 -19.66 -30.57 -2.62
N ALA A 37 -20.79 -30.49 -3.32
CA ALA A 37 -21.16 -31.43 -4.35
C ALA A 37 -21.39 -30.70 -5.66
N VAL A 38 -21.22 -31.41 -6.77
CA VAL A 38 -21.54 -30.84 -8.10
C VAL A 38 -23.05 -30.58 -8.16
N ASN A 39 -23.41 -29.40 -8.66
CA ASN A 39 -24.81 -29.06 -8.89
C ASN A 39 -25.26 -29.54 -10.28
N ASP A 40 -25.83 -30.71 -10.35
CA ASP A 40 -26.29 -31.31 -11.61
C ASP A 40 -27.45 -30.51 -12.25
N GLN A 41 -28.10 -29.64 -11.49
CA GLN A 41 -29.19 -28.78 -11.97
C GLN A 41 -28.68 -27.42 -12.46
N PHE A 42 -27.36 -27.21 -12.41
CA PHE A 42 -26.79 -25.97 -12.94
C PHE A 42 -27.02 -25.85 -14.44
N ALA A 43 -27.72 -24.80 -14.84
CA ALA A 43 -27.92 -24.45 -16.24
C ALA A 43 -27.89 -22.94 -16.41
N ASP A 44 -27.22 -22.49 -17.47
CA ASP A 44 -27.22 -21.09 -17.88
C ASP A 44 -27.44 -21.00 -19.39
N ALA A 45 -28.21 -19.99 -19.79
CA ALA A 45 -28.48 -19.72 -21.21
C ALA A 45 -27.24 -19.23 -21.99
N LYS A 46 -26.22 -18.81 -21.28
CA LYS A 46 -24.97 -18.30 -21.89
C LYS A 46 -23.93 -19.42 -22.04
N PHE A 47 -23.31 -19.48 -23.18
CA PHE A 47 -22.18 -20.40 -23.43
C PHE A 47 -21.00 -20.18 -22.48
N ARG A 48 -20.74 -18.92 -22.11
CA ARG A 48 -19.68 -18.55 -21.18
C ARG A 48 -20.28 -17.80 -19.98
N VAL A 49 -20.19 -18.42 -18.80
CA VAL A 49 -20.67 -17.86 -17.54
C VAL A 49 -19.54 -17.13 -16.84
N LYS A 50 -19.78 -15.87 -16.45
CA LYS A 50 -18.86 -15.08 -15.64
C LYS A 50 -19.19 -15.23 -14.16
N ILE A 51 -18.25 -15.74 -13.38
CA ILE A 51 -18.35 -15.86 -11.93
C ILE A 51 -17.50 -14.76 -11.31
N ASN A 52 -18.13 -13.89 -10.53
CA ASN A 52 -17.42 -12.83 -9.83
C ASN A 52 -16.84 -13.34 -8.52
N ALA A 53 -15.56 -13.09 -8.29
CA ALA A 53 -14.92 -13.38 -7.01
C ALA A 53 -15.46 -12.45 -5.92
N ILE A 54 -15.68 -12.99 -4.73
CA ILE A 54 -16.06 -12.22 -3.55
C ILE A 54 -14.80 -11.54 -3.01
N GLN A 55 -14.84 -10.21 -2.89
CA GLN A 55 -13.76 -9.47 -2.25
C GLN A 55 -13.79 -9.69 -0.74
N GLN A 56 -12.66 -10.09 -0.18
CA GLN A 56 -12.47 -10.19 1.25
C GLN A 56 -12.23 -8.78 1.82
N LYS A 57 -12.92 -8.46 2.92
CA LYS A 57 -12.59 -7.23 3.65
C LYS A 57 -11.22 -7.40 4.30
N GLU A 58 -10.37 -6.41 4.14
CA GLU A 58 -9.11 -6.35 4.88
C GLU A 58 -9.38 -6.38 6.38
N THR A 59 -8.62 -7.16 7.12
CA THR A 59 -8.63 -7.10 8.57
C THR A 59 -7.96 -5.82 9.04
N GLU A 60 -8.28 -5.35 10.25
CA GLU A 60 -7.64 -4.15 10.82
C GLU A 60 -6.11 -4.30 10.90
N ALA A 61 -5.61 -5.51 11.16
CA ALA A 61 -4.18 -5.80 11.18
C ALA A 61 -3.54 -5.66 9.78
N GLU A 62 -4.17 -6.21 8.74
CA GLU A 62 -3.71 -6.09 7.35
C GLU A 62 -3.74 -4.63 6.87
N HIS A 63 -4.79 -3.90 7.24
CA HIS A 63 -4.91 -2.47 6.92
C HIS A 63 -3.80 -1.64 7.60
N SER A 64 -3.50 -1.93 8.87
CA SER A 64 -2.42 -1.29 9.61
C SER A 64 -1.06 -1.56 8.97
N GLU A 65 -0.76 -2.81 8.64
CA GLU A 65 0.49 -3.21 7.98
C GLU A 65 0.65 -2.55 6.60
N THR A 66 -0.42 -2.52 5.81
CA THR A 66 -0.42 -1.85 4.49
C THR A 66 -0.19 -0.35 4.66
N HIS A 67 -0.82 0.28 5.66
CA HIS A 67 -0.63 1.70 5.94
C HIS A 67 0.81 2.02 6.35
N GLU A 68 1.42 1.21 7.20
CA GLU A 68 2.81 1.38 7.62
C GLU A 68 3.78 1.27 6.44
N LYS A 69 3.59 0.30 5.55
CA LYS A 69 4.39 0.16 4.32
C LYS A 69 4.28 1.39 3.42
N VAL A 70 3.08 1.91 3.23
CA VAL A 70 2.85 3.14 2.43
C VAL A 70 3.56 4.34 3.06
N VAL A 71 3.51 4.49 4.38
CA VAL A 71 4.20 5.57 5.10
C VAL A 71 5.71 5.45 4.94
N GLN A 72 6.27 4.25 5.09
CA GLN A 72 7.71 4.01 4.87
C GLN A 72 8.15 4.32 3.45
N ASP A 73 7.41 3.86 2.44
CA ASP A 73 7.70 4.12 1.04
C ASP A 73 7.70 5.62 0.74
N ARG A 74 6.76 6.36 1.28
CA ARG A 74 6.71 7.83 1.16
C ARG A 74 7.91 8.50 1.81
N GLN A 75 8.35 8.03 2.97
CA GLN A 75 9.55 8.53 3.64
C GLN A 75 10.80 8.32 2.79
N TYR A 76 10.98 7.13 2.20
CA TYR A 76 12.10 6.84 1.29
C TYR A 76 12.07 7.72 0.04
N GLN A 77 10.89 7.97 -0.53
CA GLN A 77 10.74 8.86 -1.67
C GLN A 77 11.12 10.31 -1.33
N ILE A 78 10.76 10.80 -0.17
CA ILE A 78 11.16 12.12 0.33
C ILE A 78 12.68 12.17 0.51
N ASP A 79 13.27 11.20 1.18
CA ASP A 79 14.72 11.13 1.39
C ASP A 79 15.49 11.13 0.05
N ALA A 80 15.09 10.30 -0.89
CA ALA A 80 15.69 10.23 -2.22
C ALA A 80 15.57 11.56 -2.98
N CYS A 81 14.42 12.21 -2.88
CA CYS A 81 14.18 13.51 -3.50
C CYS A 81 15.10 14.59 -2.90
N VAL A 82 15.18 14.68 -1.58
CA VAL A 82 16.03 15.64 -0.87
C VAL A 82 17.50 15.42 -1.24
N VAL A 83 17.99 14.19 -1.19
CA VAL A 83 19.38 13.85 -1.52
C VAL A 83 19.69 14.20 -2.97
N ARG A 84 18.80 13.89 -3.90
CA ARG A 84 18.98 14.23 -5.32
C ARG A 84 19.07 15.75 -5.55
N ILE A 85 18.20 16.54 -4.93
CA ILE A 85 18.22 17.99 -5.03
C ILE A 85 19.50 18.55 -4.43
N MET A 86 19.86 18.13 -3.24
CA MET A 86 21.07 18.59 -2.54
C MET A 86 22.35 18.17 -3.25
N LYS A 87 22.38 16.99 -3.85
CA LYS A 87 23.51 16.55 -4.67
C LYS A 87 23.75 17.46 -5.86
N THR A 88 22.68 17.95 -6.47
CA THR A 88 22.73 18.86 -7.62
C THR A 88 23.07 20.29 -7.20
N ARG A 89 22.43 20.79 -6.16
CA ARG A 89 22.53 22.20 -5.73
C ARG A 89 23.70 22.47 -4.77
N LYS A 90 24.15 21.46 -4.04
CA LYS A 90 25.19 21.49 -2.99
C LYS A 90 24.81 22.24 -1.72
N SER A 91 24.20 23.38 -1.81
CA SER A 91 23.76 24.20 -0.69
C SER A 91 22.42 24.84 -1.00
N LEU A 92 21.45 24.74 -0.09
CA LEU A 92 20.12 25.35 -0.21
C LEU A 92 19.57 25.76 1.16
N SER A 93 18.81 26.86 1.16
CA SER A 93 18.03 27.24 2.32
C SER A 93 16.84 26.31 2.53
N HIS A 94 16.37 26.18 3.77
CA HIS A 94 15.23 25.35 4.13
C HIS A 94 14.00 25.62 3.28
N GLN A 95 13.66 26.89 3.07
CA GLN A 95 12.48 27.28 2.28
C GLN A 95 12.56 26.84 0.84
N VAL A 96 13.71 27.02 0.21
CA VAL A 96 13.93 26.64 -1.20
C VAL A 96 13.92 25.12 -1.33
N LEU A 97 14.58 24.41 -0.43
CA LEU A 97 14.59 22.95 -0.43
C LEU A 97 13.18 22.37 -0.27
N VAL A 98 12.39 22.88 0.66
CA VAL A 98 11.00 22.47 0.88
C VAL A 98 10.16 22.71 -0.37
N ALA A 99 10.27 23.87 -0.99
CA ALA A 99 9.54 24.20 -2.21
C ALA A 99 9.90 23.25 -3.38
N GLU A 100 11.19 22.98 -3.58
CA GLU A 100 11.64 22.05 -4.63
C GLU A 100 11.17 20.60 -4.37
N VAL A 101 11.21 20.12 -3.13
CA VAL A 101 10.71 18.79 -2.78
C VAL A 101 9.22 18.70 -3.07
N PHE A 102 8.42 19.67 -2.63
CA PHE A 102 6.97 19.66 -2.89
C PHE A 102 6.62 19.71 -4.38
N SER A 103 7.45 20.31 -5.21
CA SER A 103 7.25 20.32 -6.65
C SER A 103 7.56 18.99 -7.33
N GLN A 104 8.39 18.15 -6.72
CA GLN A 104 8.89 16.90 -7.31
C GLN A 104 8.21 15.64 -6.79
N ILE A 105 7.67 15.66 -5.57
CA ILE A 105 6.96 14.50 -5.00
C ILE A 105 5.56 14.35 -5.59
N ALA A 106 5.16 13.11 -5.83
CA ALA A 106 3.87 12.79 -6.46
C ALA A 106 2.70 12.64 -5.47
N PHE A 107 2.93 12.81 -4.18
CA PHE A 107 1.92 12.66 -3.12
C PHE A 107 1.92 13.87 -2.18
N PRO A 108 0.80 14.16 -1.50
CA PRO A 108 0.75 15.24 -0.53
C PRO A 108 1.59 14.91 0.71
N ALA A 109 2.51 15.80 1.08
CA ALA A 109 3.32 15.70 2.28
C ALA A 109 3.15 16.94 3.14
N LYS A 110 3.26 16.75 4.47
CA LYS A 110 3.20 17.87 5.42
C LYS A 110 4.60 18.47 5.62
N PRO A 111 4.73 19.79 5.79
CA PRO A 111 6.03 20.42 6.09
C PRO A 111 6.73 19.83 7.31
N ALA A 112 5.96 19.43 8.34
CA ALA A 112 6.50 18.78 9.54
C ALA A 112 7.16 17.43 9.24
N ASP A 113 6.58 16.62 8.36
CA ASP A 113 7.14 15.33 7.97
C ASP A 113 8.43 15.51 7.16
N LEU A 114 8.45 16.49 6.27
CA LEU A 114 9.64 16.86 5.51
C LEU A 114 10.77 17.32 6.42
N LYS A 115 10.47 18.14 7.42
CA LYS A 115 11.45 18.58 8.44
C LYS A 115 12.05 17.37 9.18
N LYS A 116 11.23 16.44 9.62
CA LYS A 116 11.70 15.21 10.28
C LYS A 116 12.64 14.39 9.38
N ARG A 117 12.34 14.29 8.09
CA ARG A 117 13.20 13.58 7.15
C ARG A 117 14.53 14.29 6.93
N ILE A 118 14.54 15.62 6.83
CA ILE A 118 15.77 16.41 6.74
C ILE A 118 16.62 16.22 8.00
N GLU A 119 16.05 16.29 9.18
CA GLU A 119 16.76 16.03 10.45
C GLU A 119 17.36 14.62 10.49
N SER A 120 16.62 13.61 10.04
CA SER A 120 17.12 12.24 9.91
C SER A 120 18.30 12.13 8.93
N LEU A 121 18.27 12.86 7.82
CA LEU A 121 19.40 12.90 6.87
C LEU A 121 20.63 13.60 7.44
N ILE A 122 20.43 14.59 8.29
CA ILE A 122 21.52 15.27 9.02
C ILE A 122 22.16 14.28 10.04
N GLU A 123 21.35 13.53 10.78
CA GLU A 123 21.83 12.51 11.73
C GLU A 123 22.61 11.38 11.03
N ARG A 124 22.22 11.04 9.82
CA ARG A 124 22.90 10.02 8.98
C ARG A 124 24.08 10.57 8.19
N GLU A 125 24.46 11.84 8.39
CA GLU A 125 25.60 12.49 7.75
C GLU A 125 25.53 12.62 6.22
N TYR A 126 24.33 12.68 5.65
CA TYR A 126 24.11 13.05 4.24
C TYR A 126 24.10 14.54 4.03
N LEU A 127 23.63 15.29 5.02
CA LEU A 127 23.52 16.74 5.03
C LEU A 127 24.11 17.31 6.31
N GLU A 128 24.48 18.58 6.29
CA GLU A 128 24.81 19.36 7.50
C GLU A 128 24.13 20.72 7.45
N ARG A 129 23.95 21.34 8.61
CA ARG A 129 23.54 22.73 8.71
C ARG A 129 24.74 23.62 8.46
N ASP A 130 24.53 24.71 7.72
CA ASP A 130 25.58 25.70 7.54
C ASP A 130 25.97 26.34 8.88
N ARG A 131 27.26 26.61 9.05
CA ARG A 131 27.77 27.20 10.31
C ARG A 131 27.39 28.66 10.48
N ALA A 132 27.21 29.37 9.39
CA ALA A 132 26.84 30.78 9.40
C ALA A 132 25.31 30.98 9.45
N ASP A 133 24.55 30.06 8.84
CA ASP A 133 23.09 30.11 8.78
C ASP A 133 22.46 28.74 9.01
N ALA A 134 21.89 28.55 10.18
CA ALA A 134 21.20 27.28 10.56
C ALA A 134 19.98 26.93 9.69
N GLN A 135 19.48 27.86 8.87
CA GLN A 135 18.39 27.63 7.92
C GLN A 135 18.89 27.14 6.57
N THR A 136 20.19 27.05 6.36
CA THR A 136 20.81 26.55 5.14
C THR A 136 21.43 25.20 5.38
N TYR A 137 21.27 24.29 4.42
CA TYR A 137 21.84 22.94 4.44
C TYR A 137 22.90 22.79 3.36
N ASN A 138 23.95 22.04 3.68
CA ASN A 138 25.03 21.68 2.79
C ASN A 138 25.04 20.16 2.55
N TYR A 139 25.34 19.74 1.34
CA TYR A 139 25.47 18.33 0.97
C TYR A 139 26.87 17.81 1.35
N LEU A 140 26.93 16.69 2.07
CA LEU A 140 28.18 16.14 2.59
C LEU A 140 28.80 15.03 1.73
N ALA A 141 27.99 14.30 0.99
CA ALA A 141 28.46 13.13 0.27
C ALA A 141 28.93 13.40 -1.15
#